data_e1a08feb8e21931f57265878de4df0ee
#
_entry.id   e1a08feb8e21931f57265878de4df0ee
#
_cell.length_a   1.000
_cell.length_b   1.000
_cell.length_c   1.000
_cell.angle_alpha   90.00
_cell.angle_beta   90.00
_cell.angle_gamma   90.00
#
_symmetry.space_group_name_H-M   'P 1'
#
loop_
_entity.id
_entity.type
_entity.pdbx_description
1 polymer ?
#
loop_
_entity_poly.entity_id
_entity_poly.type
_entity_poly.pdbx_seq_one_letter_code
_entity_poly.pdbx_strand_id
1 'polypeptide(L)'
;MRKNKVKEMMKAGKPVVNGWLSAPGAVTAETMAQQGFDSLTIDLQHGLTDYSSALPMLQAISSTEVTPLTRVNWNEPGQIMKILDAGSYGVICPMVSNKQEAEKLVQACMYP
;
A
#
# COMPACT_ATOMS: atom_id res chain seq x y z
N MET A 1 -8.59 -4.38 14.12
CA MET A 1 -7.70 -3.80 13.07
C MET A 1 -6.45 -3.26 13.76
N ARG A 2 -5.26 -3.54 13.24
CA ARG A 2 -4.02 -3.00 13.79
C ARG A 2 -3.93 -1.49 13.52
N LYS A 3 -3.24 -0.76 14.40
CA LYS A 3 -2.95 0.66 14.17
C LYS A 3 -2.06 0.84 12.94
N ASN A 4 -2.29 1.89 12.17
CA ASN A 4 -1.42 2.30 11.09
C ASN A 4 -0.20 3.04 11.66
N LYS A 5 0.88 2.30 11.93
CA LYS A 5 2.11 2.82 12.54
C LYS A 5 2.75 3.92 11.70
N VAL A 6 2.75 3.78 10.39
CA VAL A 6 3.31 4.80 9.48
C VAL A 6 2.56 6.12 9.63
N LYS A 7 1.23 6.07 9.68
CA LYS A 7 0.41 7.28 9.91
C LYS A 7 0.71 7.93 11.26
N GLU A 8 0.92 7.13 12.30
CA GLU A 8 1.30 7.65 13.63
C GLU A 8 2.70 8.28 13.61
N MET A 9 3.67 7.63 12.97
CA MET A 9 5.03 8.15 12.83
C MET A 9 5.06 9.47 12.06
N MET A 10 4.36 9.56 10.94
CA MET A 10 4.25 10.79 10.14
C MET A 10 3.62 11.93 10.93
N LYS A 11 2.55 11.66 11.70
CA LYS A 11 1.92 12.66 12.57
C LYS A 11 2.85 13.15 13.68
N ALA A 12 3.73 12.27 14.15
CA ALA A 12 4.75 12.60 15.17
C ALA A 12 6.01 13.29 14.58
N GLY A 13 6.04 13.54 13.26
CA GLY A 13 7.20 14.12 12.57
C GLY A 13 8.41 13.16 12.50
N LYS A 14 8.20 11.85 12.65
CA LYS A 14 9.27 10.86 12.58
C LYS A 14 9.52 10.42 11.14
N PRO A 15 10.79 10.13 10.77
CA PRO A 15 11.10 9.57 9.45
C PRO A 15 10.54 8.17 9.32
N VAL A 16 10.15 7.79 8.10
CA VAL A 16 9.65 6.47 7.74
C VAL A 16 10.52 5.89 6.62
N VAL A 17 11.02 4.68 6.81
CA VAL A 17 11.76 3.94 5.78
C VAL A 17 10.83 2.95 5.11
N ASN A 18 10.61 3.16 3.81
CA ASN A 18 9.74 2.32 3.00
C ASN A 18 10.54 1.48 2.01
N GLY A 19 10.29 0.17 1.99
CA GLY A 19 10.78 -0.73 0.96
C GLY A 19 9.79 -0.85 -0.20
N TRP A 20 10.31 -1.16 -1.40
CA TRP A 20 9.51 -1.18 -2.63
C TRP A 20 9.53 -2.57 -3.26
N LEU A 21 8.35 -3.12 -3.57
CA LEU A 21 8.18 -4.46 -4.11
C LEU A 21 7.64 -4.38 -5.54
N SER A 22 8.52 -4.57 -6.52
CA SER A 22 8.18 -4.57 -7.95
C SER A 22 8.05 -5.98 -8.55
N ALA A 23 8.55 -7.00 -7.83
CA ALA A 23 8.44 -8.40 -8.23
C ALA A 23 7.34 -9.11 -7.43
N PRO A 24 6.50 -9.94 -8.07
CA PRO A 24 5.48 -10.71 -7.38
C PRO A 24 6.11 -11.81 -6.52
N GLY A 25 5.46 -12.13 -5.41
CA GLY A 25 5.82 -13.27 -4.58
C GLY A 25 5.61 -13.05 -3.09
N ALA A 26 4.82 -13.91 -2.46
CA ALA A 26 4.58 -13.86 -1.03
C ALA A 26 5.88 -14.06 -0.22
N VAL A 27 6.74 -14.97 -0.66
CA VAL A 27 8.04 -15.24 0.00
C VAL A 27 8.95 -14.01 -0.08
N THR A 28 8.99 -13.33 -1.22
CA THR A 28 9.76 -12.09 -1.37
C THR A 28 9.23 -11.01 -0.42
N ALA A 29 7.90 -10.85 -0.36
CA ALA A 29 7.26 -9.88 0.52
C ALA A 29 7.52 -10.20 2.00
N GLU A 30 7.43 -11.46 2.40
CA GLU A 30 7.72 -11.91 3.76
C GLU A 30 9.19 -11.65 4.14
N THR A 31 10.12 -12.02 3.25
CA THR A 31 11.56 -11.80 3.47
C THR A 31 11.86 -10.31 3.64
N MET A 32 11.33 -9.47 2.79
CA MET A 32 11.49 -8.01 2.89
C MET A 32 10.87 -7.45 4.17
N ALA A 33 9.73 -7.98 4.60
CA ALA A 33 9.07 -7.53 5.83
C ALA A 33 9.87 -7.85 7.11
N GLN A 34 10.87 -8.73 7.04
CA GLN A 34 11.79 -9.05 8.16
C GLN A 34 13.05 -8.18 8.17
N GLN A 35 13.22 -7.24 7.23
CA GLN A 35 14.46 -6.49 7.06
C GLN A 35 14.50 -5.15 7.84
N GLY A 36 13.48 -4.82 8.62
CA GLY A 36 13.46 -3.62 9.46
C GLY A 36 12.87 -2.37 8.80
N PHE A 37 12.16 -2.51 7.69
CA PHE A 37 11.38 -1.42 7.10
C PHE A 37 10.17 -1.05 7.98
N ASP A 38 9.78 0.22 7.99
CA ASP A 38 8.55 0.67 8.64
C ASP A 38 7.32 0.35 7.78
N SER A 39 7.50 0.38 6.47
CA SER A 39 6.46 0.04 5.49
C SER A 39 7.05 -0.65 4.26
N LEU A 40 6.21 -1.39 3.56
CA LEU A 40 6.51 -1.95 2.25
C LEU A 40 5.41 -1.55 1.26
N THR A 41 5.80 -1.10 0.09
CA THR A 41 4.87 -0.73 -0.98
C THR A 41 4.88 -1.78 -2.08
N ILE A 42 3.73 -2.38 -2.36
CA ILE A 42 3.51 -3.25 -3.52
C ILE A 42 3.16 -2.36 -4.71
N ASP A 43 3.87 -2.54 -5.81
CA ASP A 43 3.76 -1.69 -6.99
C ASP A 43 2.90 -2.33 -8.09
N LEU A 44 1.65 -1.88 -8.21
CA LEU A 44 0.73 -2.32 -9.26
C LEU A 44 0.82 -1.47 -10.54
N GLN A 45 1.57 -0.35 -10.52
CA GLN A 45 1.66 0.53 -11.68
C GLN A 45 2.78 0.10 -12.64
N HIS A 46 4.00 -0.01 -12.14
CA HIS A 46 5.18 -0.37 -12.93
C HIS A 46 5.84 -1.66 -12.47
N GLY A 47 5.38 -2.24 -11.37
CA GLY A 47 5.78 -3.57 -10.95
C GLY A 47 5.18 -4.66 -11.84
N LEU A 48 5.71 -5.87 -11.69
CA LEU A 48 5.21 -7.09 -12.37
C LEU A 48 4.05 -7.73 -11.58
N THR A 49 3.34 -6.95 -10.78
CA THR A 49 2.29 -7.38 -9.85
C THR A 49 0.92 -6.92 -10.32
N ASP A 50 -0.07 -7.74 -10.05
CA ASP A 50 -1.49 -7.44 -10.19
C ASP A 50 -2.24 -7.69 -8.86
N TYR A 51 -3.55 -7.56 -8.84
CA TYR A 51 -4.34 -7.82 -7.64
C TYR A 51 -4.18 -9.25 -7.12
N SER A 52 -4.12 -10.23 -8.03
CA SER A 52 -4.03 -11.64 -7.65
C SER A 52 -2.70 -11.99 -6.97
N SER A 53 -1.62 -11.38 -7.41
CA SER A 53 -0.30 -11.53 -6.79
C SER A 53 -0.13 -10.63 -5.56
N ALA A 54 -0.77 -9.46 -5.53
CA ALA A 54 -0.71 -8.54 -4.39
C ALA A 54 -1.38 -9.10 -3.14
N LEU A 55 -2.49 -9.82 -3.29
CA LEU A 55 -3.23 -10.38 -2.15
C LEU A 55 -2.38 -11.27 -1.24
N PRO A 56 -1.69 -12.31 -1.74
CA PRO A 56 -0.81 -13.12 -0.88
C PRO A 56 0.42 -12.33 -0.38
N MET A 57 0.89 -11.30 -1.09
CA MET A 57 1.95 -10.42 -0.60
C MET A 57 1.48 -9.58 0.58
N LEU A 58 0.27 -9.01 0.52
CA LEU A 58 -0.35 -8.28 1.63
C LEU A 58 -0.53 -9.18 2.86
N GLN A 59 -0.97 -10.43 2.67
CA GLN A 59 -1.08 -11.43 3.73
C GLN A 59 0.27 -11.71 4.39
N ALA A 60 1.32 -11.89 3.58
CA ALA A 60 2.67 -12.14 4.07
C ALA A 60 3.21 -10.96 4.90
N ILE A 61 3.06 -9.72 4.41
CA ILE A 61 3.48 -8.51 5.14
C ILE A 61 2.67 -8.38 6.43
N SER A 62 1.38 -8.67 6.42
CA SER A 62 0.49 -8.54 7.58
C SER A 62 0.81 -9.52 8.72
N SER A 63 1.61 -10.55 8.49
CA SER A 63 2.14 -11.43 9.54
C SER A 63 3.24 -10.76 10.38
N THR A 64 3.70 -9.59 9.99
CA THR A 64 4.73 -8.79 10.65
C THR A 64 4.15 -7.47 11.19
N GLU A 65 5.00 -6.64 11.79
CA GLU A 65 4.63 -5.30 12.24
C GLU A 65 4.78 -4.21 11.16
N VAL A 66 5.26 -4.58 9.97
CA VAL A 66 5.45 -3.66 8.83
C VAL A 66 4.10 -3.24 8.28
N THR A 67 3.95 -1.97 7.95
CA THR A 67 2.72 -1.41 7.37
C THR A 67 2.69 -1.65 5.86
N PRO A 68 1.73 -2.43 5.34
CA PRO A 68 1.61 -2.65 3.91
C PRO A 68 0.96 -1.45 3.21
N LEU A 69 1.59 -0.97 2.15
CA LEU A 69 1.09 0.07 1.26
C LEU A 69 1.00 -0.48 -0.16
N THR A 70 0.21 0.17 -1.02
CA THR A 70 0.10 -0.22 -2.43
C THR A 70 0.13 1.01 -3.32
N ARG A 71 0.96 1.00 -4.35
CA ARG A 71 0.84 1.94 -5.45
C ARG A 71 -0.11 1.36 -6.48
N VAL A 72 -1.26 2.02 -6.67
CA VAL A 72 -2.28 1.61 -7.66
C VAL A 72 -1.92 2.05 -9.07
N ASN A 73 -2.53 1.45 -10.09
CA ASN A 73 -2.24 1.76 -11.50
C ASN A 73 -2.70 3.17 -11.88
N TRP A 74 -3.84 3.57 -11.36
CA TRP A 74 -4.51 4.81 -11.70
C TRP A 74 -5.46 5.25 -10.57
N ASN A 75 -6.00 6.46 -10.69
CA ASN A 75 -7.06 6.96 -9.81
C ASN A 75 -8.41 6.34 -10.18
N GLU A 76 -8.53 5.03 -9.96
CA GLU A 76 -9.71 4.23 -10.30
C GLU A 76 -10.34 3.68 -9.00
N PRO A 77 -11.59 4.09 -8.68
CA PRO A 77 -12.21 3.80 -7.39
C PRO A 77 -12.34 2.31 -7.07
N GLY A 78 -12.71 1.50 -8.06
CA GLY A 78 -12.92 0.06 -7.86
C GLY A 78 -11.63 -0.67 -7.46
N GLN A 79 -10.51 -0.31 -8.07
CA GLN A 79 -9.22 -0.87 -7.70
C GLN A 79 -8.77 -0.39 -6.31
N ILE A 80 -8.95 0.90 -6.02
CA ILE A 80 -8.57 1.50 -4.74
C ILE A 80 -9.34 0.84 -3.60
N MET A 81 -10.66 0.74 -3.71
CA MET A 81 -11.49 0.05 -2.71
C MET A 81 -11.05 -1.39 -2.50
N LYS A 82 -10.83 -2.12 -3.59
CA LYS A 82 -10.49 -3.53 -3.53
C LYS A 82 -9.15 -3.80 -2.86
N ILE A 83 -8.15 -2.96 -3.11
CA ILE A 83 -6.83 -3.15 -2.49
C ILE A 83 -6.82 -2.74 -1.01
N LEU A 84 -7.61 -1.77 -0.63
CA LEU A 84 -7.81 -1.40 0.78
C LEU A 84 -8.53 -2.53 1.54
N ASP A 85 -9.58 -3.12 0.97
CA ASP A 85 -10.27 -4.28 1.54
C ASP A 85 -9.36 -5.51 1.66
N ALA A 86 -8.41 -5.65 0.73
CA ALA A 86 -7.41 -6.73 0.76
C ALA A 86 -6.36 -6.58 1.88
N GLY A 87 -6.32 -5.42 2.56
CA GLY A 87 -5.45 -5.19 3.72
C GLY A 87 -4.32 -4.19 3.51
N SER A 88 -4.32 -3.43 2.42
CA SER A 88 -3.42 -2.27 2.27
C SER A 88 -3.83 -1.17 3.27
N TYR A 89 -2.86 -0.60 3.97
CA TYR A 89 -3.09 0.45 4.98
C TYR A 89 -2.99 1.86 4.41
N GLY A 90 -2.58 1.98 3.17
CA GLY A 90 -2.49 3.23 2.44
C GLY A 90 -2.28 3.00 0.95
N VAL A 91 -2.67 3.99 0.18
CA VAL A 91 -2.59 3.97 -1.28
C VAL A 91 -1.68 5.09 -1.74
N ILE A 92 -0.77 4.77 -2.66
CA ILE A 92 -0.03 5.74 -3.45
C ILE A 92 -0.70 5.79 -4.81
N CYS A 93 -1.30 6.92 -5.14
CA CYS A 93 -2.00 7.10 -6.42
C CYS A 93 -1.14 7.94 -7.36
N PRO A 94 -0.75 7.39 -8.52
CA PRO A 94 0.03 8.13 -9.50
C PRO A 94 -0.84 9.13 -10.26
N MET A 95 -0.19 10.11 -10.91
CA MET A 95 -0.80 11.01 -11.89
C MET A 95 -1.95 11.88 -11.34
N VAL A 96 -1.94 12.19 -10.04
CA VAL A 96 -2.85 13.16 -9.44
C VAL A 96 -2.28 14.55 -9.63
N SER A 97 -2.90 15.35 -10.51
CA SER A 97 -2.33 16.60 -11.01
C SER A 97 -3.10 17.87 -10.56
N ASN A 98 -4.29 17.69 -10.00
CA ASN A 98 -5.13 18.81 -9.58
C ASN A 98 -5.99 18.46 -8.35
N LYS A 99 -6.62 19.48 -7.77
CA LYS A 99 -7.47 19.33 -6.58
C LYS A 99 -8.62 18.35 -6.79
N GLN A 100 -9.29 18.40 -7.95
CA GLN A 100 -10.44 17.56 -8.22
C GLN A 100 -10.07 16.07 -8.28
N GLU A 101 -8.92 15.75 -8.85
CA GLU A 101 -8.39 14.37 -8.86
C GLU A 101 -8.01 13.90 -7.45
N ALA A 102 -7.43 14.78 -6.63
CA ALA A 102 -7.13 14.47 -5.24
C ALA A 102 -8.40 14.21 -4.42
N GLU A 103 -9.45 15.01 -4.62
CA GLU A 103 -10.75 14.80 -3.95
C GLU A 103 -11.38 13.45 -4.36
N LYS A 104 -11.30 13.07 -5.63
CA LYS A 104 -11.77 11.75 -6.11
C LYS A 104 -11.00 10.61 -5.43
N LEU A 105 -9.68 10.73 -5.30
CA LEU A 105 -8.86 9.75 -4.59
C LEU A 105 -9.31 9.61 -3.13
N VAL A 106 -9.49 10.72 -2.43
CA VAL A 106 -9.94 10.70 -1.04
C VAL A 106 -11.29 10.01 -0.90
N GLN A 107 -12.23 10.32 -1.79
CA GLN A 107 -13.56 9.66 -1.82
C GLN A 107 -13.43 8.15 -2.07
N ALA A 108 -12.56 7.73 -2.99
CA ALA A 108 -12.33 6.31 -3.27
C ALA A 108 -11.70 5.54 -2.10
N CYS A 109 -11.02 6.23 -1.19
CA CYS A 109 -10.45 5.65 0.01
C CYS A 109 -11.44 5.56 1.20
N MET A 110 -12.61 6.14 1.07
CA MET A 110 -13.64 6.08 2.11
C MET A 110 -14.49 4.82 1.92
N TYR A 111 -14.86 4.19 3.02
CA TYR A 111 -15.79 3.06 2.98
C TYR A 111 -17.17 3.55 2.52
N PRO A 112 -17.80 2.87 1.52
CA PRO A 112 -19.07 3.30 0.97
C PRO A 112 -20.22 3.19 1.97
#